data_b27a1aff670927c56a2fe84604e2d791
#
_entry.id   b27a1aff670927c56a2fe84604e2d791
#
_cell.length_a   1.000
_cell.length_b   1.000
_cell.length_c   1.000
_cell.angle_alpha   90.00
_cell.angle_beta   90.00
_cell.angle_gamma   90.00
#
_symmetry.space_group_name_H-M   'P 1'
#
loop_
_entity.id
_entity.type
_entity.pdbx_description
1 polymer ?
#
loop_
_entity_poly.entity_id
_entity_poly.type
_entity_poly.pdbx_seq_one_letter_code
_entity_poly.pdbx_strand_id
1 'polypeptide(L)'
;PNYQISIYEKNSSINLKEGYGIQLSVNSVKLLNEIGFNELSEQEKFNPGKVDFYKIGNPQKICELDISDFNSDDAKYITLKRSSLIKFLKKDIEHDVIKFTHNISKIDQESEKIKISFEKKKDIECDYLVISDGVFSKSKSLVSNNKVKPKYDNSLAIRGIISKDNIPKINIRNISLF
;
A
#
# COMPACT_ATOMS: atom_id res chain seq x y z
N PRO A 1 -1.95 24.49 -10.72
CA PRO A 1 -1.16 25.05 -9.63
C PRO A 1 0.08 24.21 -9.42
N ASN A 2 1.26 24.86 -9.40
CA ASN A 2 2.51 24.16 -9.09
C ASN A 2 2.63 24.07 -7.58
N TYR A 3 2.44 22.87 -7.03
CA TYR A 3 2.68 22.59 -5.63
C TYR A 3 4.14 22.18 -5.40
N GLN A 4 4.78 22.76 -4.40
CA GLN A 4 6.04 22.25 -3.90
C GLN A 4 5.75 21.11 -2.91
N ILE A 5 6.13 19.88 -3.26
CA ILE A 5 5.85 18.69 -2.48
C ILE A 5 7.12 18.20 -1.80
N SER A 6 7.00 17.80 -0.55
CA SER A 6 8.03 17.06 0.18
C SER A 6 7.41 15.88 0.91
N ILE A 7 8.07 14.74 0.87
CA ILE A 7 7.65 13.51 1.55
C ILE A 7 8.65 13.23 2.69
N TYR A 8 8.14 13.06 3.90
CA TYR A 8 8.97 12.81 5.08
C TYR A 8 8.75 11.38 5.58
N GLU A 9 9.82 10.61 5.64
CA GLU A 9 9.85 9.22 6.09
C GLU A 9 10.75 9.11 7.33
N LYS A 10 10.24 8.48 8.39
CA LYS A 10 10.99 8.27 9.64
C LYS A 10 12.17 7.29 9.49
N ASN A 11 12.02 6.30 8.62
CA ASN A 11 13.06 5.32 8.36
C ASN A 11 14.19 5.92 7.50
N SER A 12 15.35 5.28 7.50
CA SER A 12 16.49 5.70 6.69
C SER A 12 16.36 5.33 5.21
N SER A 13 15.42 4.47 4.86
CA SER A 13 15.16 4.04 3.48
C SER A 13 13.78 3.39 3.36
N ILE A 14 13.29 3.25 2.13
CA ILE A 14 12.10 2.45 1.85
C ILE A 14 12.47 0.97 1.83
N ASN A 15 11.85 0.19 2.72
CA ASN A 15 12.07 -1.25 2.74
C ASN A 15 11.27 -1.93 1.62
N LEU A 16 11.97 -2.33 0.56
CA LEU A 16 11.39 -3.09 -0.56
C LEU A 16 11.47 -4.61 -0.37
N LYS A 17 12.21 -5.07 0.64
CA LYS A 17 12.32 -6.51 0.94
C LYS A 17 11.12 -7.03 1.71
N GLU A 18 10.49 -6.18 2.52
CA GLU A 18 9.25 -6.49 3.19
C GLU A 18 8.06 -6.22 2.28
N GLY A 19 7.15 -7.13 2.25
CA GLY A 19 5.90 -6.95 1.52
C GLY A 19 5.48 -8.20 0.79
N TYR A 20 4.23 -8.46 0.94
CA TYR A 20 3.53 -9.60 0.37
C TYR A 20 2.80 -9.16 -0.89
N GLY A 21 2.05 -10.08 -1.48
CA GLY A 21 1.11 -9.75 -2.53
C GLY A 21 0.05 -8.77 -2.03
N ILE A 22 -0.33 -7.86 -2.87
CA ILE A 22 -1.47 -6.96 -2.69
C ILE A 22 -2.44 -7.14 -3.84
N GLN A 23 -3.67 -6.79 -3.58
CA GLN A 23 -4.77 -6.86 -4.54
C GLN A 23 -5.23 -5.43 -4.84
N LEU A 24 -5.38 -5.15 -6.12
CA LEU A 24 -5.88 -3.88 -6.62
C LEU A 24 -7.19 -4.13 -7.38
N SER A 25 -8.25 -3.54 -6.91
CA SER A 25 -9.54 -3.57 -7.60
C SER A 25 -9.50 -2.77 -8.90
N VAL A 26 -10.43 -3.03 -9.80
CA VAL A 26 -10.51 -2.40 -11.11
C VAL A 26 -10.51 -0.87 -11.03
N ASN A 27 -11.28 -0.29 -10.10
CA ASN A 27 -11.31 1.16 -9.88
C ASN A 27 -9.94 1.72 -9.44
N SER A 28 -9.18 1.01 -8.60
CA SER A 28 -7.84 1.40 -8.20
C SER A 28 -6.86 1.33 -9.37
N VAL A 29 -6.96 0.27 -10.19
CA VAL A 29 -6.12 0.11 -11.38
C VAL A 29 -6.42 1.20 -12.40
N LYS A 30 -7.68 1.57 -12.59
CA LYS A 30 -8.08 2.65 -13.48
C LYS A 30 -7.41 3.96 -13.11
N LEU A 31 -7.42 4.34 -11.83
CA LEU A 31 -6.72 5.54 -11.36
C LEU A 31 -5.20 5.45 -11.52
N LEU A 32 -4.62 4.27 -11.27
CA LEU A 32 -3.18 4.07 -11.46
C LEU A 32 -2.76 4.11 -12.93
N ASN A 33 -3.64 3.71 -13.84
CA ASN A 33 -3.39 3.79 -15.28
C ASN A 33 -3.26 5.25 -15.77
N GLU A 34 -3.90 6.21 -15.10
CA GLU A 34 -3.74 7.64 -15.40
C GLU A 34 -2.29 8.13 -15.20
N ILE A 35 -1.51 7.41 -14.38
CA ILE A 35 -0.08 7.66 -14.14
C ILE A 35 0.83 6.59 -14.74
N GLY A 36 0.34 5.81 -15.73
CA GLY A 36 1.15 4.86 -16.51
C GLY A 36 1.30 3.47 -15.90
N PHE A 37 0.41 3.02 -15.01
CA PHE A 37 0.48 1.67 -14.42
C PHE A 37 0.26 0.56 -15.46
N ASN A 38 -0.46 0.83 -16.52
CA ASN A 38 -0.64 -0.09 -17.65
C ASN A 38 0.70 -0.46 -18.33
N GLU A 39 1.72 0.40 -18.26
CA GLU A 39 3.07 0.15 -18.80
C GLU A 39 3.89 -0.82 -17.94
N LEU A 40 3.47 -1.11 -16.71
CA LEU A 40 4.15 -2.08 -15.85
C LEU A 40 4.13 -3.45 -16.51
N SER A 41 5.29 -4.15 -16.49
CA SER A 41 5.47 -5.46 -17.12
C SER A 41 4.40 -6.47 -16.68
N GLU A 42 3.88 -7.25 -17.60
CA GLU A 42 2.95 -8.34 -17.32
C GLU A 42 3.55 -9.42 -16.40
N GLN A 43 4.88 -9.52 -16.34
CA GLN A 43 5.56 -10.43 -15.40
C GLN A 43 5.46 -9.97 -13.93
N GLU A 44 5.18 -8.71 -13.71
CA GLU A 44 5.01 -8.12 -12.37
C GLU A 44 3.56 -8.05 -11.92
N LYS A 45 2.63 -8.29 -12.84
CA LYS A 45 1.18 -8.25 -12.61
C LYS A 45 0.58 -9.64 -12.82
N PHE A 46 -0.47 -9.94 -12.08
CA PHE A 46 -1.29 -11.12 -12.29
C PHE A 46 -2.76 -10.73 -12.24
N ASN A 47 -3.51 -11.09 -13.27
CA ASN A 47 -4.96 -10.89 -13.35
C ASN A 47 -5.65 -12.22 -13.04
N PRO A 48 -6.12 -12.46 -11.81
CA PRO A 48 -6.89 -13.64 -11.48
C PRO A 48 -8.29 -13.57 -12.06
N GLY A 49 -8.81 -14.70 -12.56
CA GLY A 49 -10.18 -14.78 -13.04
C GLY A 49 -11.19 -14.96 -11.91
N LYS A 50 -10.79 -15.68 -10.85
CA LYS A 50 -11.69 -16.09 -9.77
C LYS A 50 -11.04 -16.01 -8.40
N VAL A 51 -11.88 -15.93 -7.37
CA VAL A 51 -11.54 -16.21 -5.98
C VAL A 51 -12.21 -17.52 -5.59
N ASP A 52 -11.42 -18.53 -5.28
CA ASP A 52 -11.86 -19.83 -4.83
C ASP A 52 -11.82 -19.92 -3.31
N PHE A 53 -12.87 -20.39 -2.68
CA PHE A 53 -12.98 -20.56 -1.23
C PHE A 53 -12.93 -22.04 -0.88
N TYR A 54 -12.05 -22.40 0.04
CA TYR A 54 -11.82 -23.77 0.51
C TYR A 54 -12.04 -23.89 2.00
N LYS A 55 -12.38 -25.07 2.45
CA LYS A 55 -12.41 -25.40 3.88
C LYS A 55 -11.01 -25.77 4.34
N ILE A 56 -10.55 -25.19 5.46
CA ILE A 56 -9.27 -25.56 6.08
C ILE A 56 -9.21 -27.08 6.33
N GLY A 57 -8.12 -27.72 5.89
CA GLY A 57 -7.90 -29.16 6.04
C GLY A 57 -8.71 -30.04 5.08
N ASN A 58 -9.46 -29.46 4.15
CA ASN A 58 -10.22 -30.20 3.13
C ASN A 58 -9.97 -29.54 1.75
N PRO A 59 -9.55 -30.28 0.71
CA PRO A 59 -9.36 -29.73 -0.63
C PRO A 59 -10.67 -29.39 -1.35
N GLN A 60 -11.82 -29.66 -0.74
CA GLN A 60 -13.11 -29.37 -1.34
C GLN A 60 -13.36 -27.87 -1.38
N LYS A 61 -13.62 -27.36 -2.60
CA LYS A 61 -14.04 -25.98 -2.79
C LYS A 61 -15.47 -25.77 -2.26
N ILE A 62 -15.64 -24.75 -1.44
CA ILE A 62 -16.95 -24.36 -0.87
C ILE A 62 -17.74 -23.57 -1.91
N CYS A 63 -17.11 -22.54 -2.48
CA CYS A 63 -17.70 -21.69 -3.49
C CYS A 63 -16.62 -20.99 -4.30
N GLU A 64 -17.00 -20.32 -5.37
CA GLU A 64 -16.15 -19.43 -6.13
C GLU A 64 -16.86 -18.11 -6.41
N LEU A 65 -16.07 -17.06 -6.53
CA LEU A 65 -16.51 -15.76 -6.99
C LEU A 65 -15.78 -15.46 -8.29
N ASP A 66 -16.51 -15.32 -9.38
CA ASP A 66 -15.95 -14.84 -10.65
C ASP A 66 -15.72 -13.33 -10.52
N ILE A 67 -14.46 -12.93 -10.65
CA ILE A 67 -14.04 -11.53 -10.58
C ILE A 67 -13.65 -10.99 -11.95
N SER A 68 -13.70 -11.82 -12.98
CA SER A 68 -13.44 -11.40 -14.36
C SER A 68 -14.50 -10.45 -14.88
N ASP A 69 -15.73 -10.58 -14.41
CA ASP A 69 -16.86 -9.73 -14.77
C ASP A 69 -16.68 -8.25 -14.34
N PHE A 70 -15.80 -8.01 -13.36
CA PHE A 70 -15.45 -6.66 -12.95
C PHE A 70 -14.41 -6.00 -13.84
N ASN A 71 -13.72 -6.78 -14.69
CA ASN A 71 -12.73 -6.27 -15.62
C ASN A 71 -13.40 -5.44 -16.72
N SER A 72 -12.70 -4.39 -17.15
CA SER A 72 -13.05 -3.57 -18.30
C SER A 72 -11.88 -3.53 -19.28
N ASP A 73 -12.11 -2.98 -20.47
CA ASP A 73 -11.03 -2.78 -21.44
C ASP A 73 -9.91 -1.88 -20.90
N ASP A 74 -10.28 -0.91 -20.06
CA ASP A 74 -9.35 0.08 -19.49
C ASP A 74 -8.60 -0.42 -18.26
N ALA A 75 -9.18 -1.37 -17.50
CA ALA A 75 -8.62 -1.81 -16.23
C ALA A 75 -9.05 -3.22 -15.86
N LYS A 76 -8.15 -3.97 -15.25
CA LYS A 76 -8.37 -5.32 -14.75
C LYS A 76 -8.07 -5.40 -13.26
N TYR A 77 -8.73 -6.32 -12.58
CA TYR A 77 -8.35 -6.68 -11.22
C TYR A 77 -6.93 -7.27 -11.22
N ILE A 78 -6.03 -6.72 -10.43
CA ILE A 78 -4.61 -7.09 -10.45
C ILE A 78 -4.15 -7.49 -9.07
N THR A 79 -3.35 -8.55 -9.01
CA THR A 79 -2.50 -8.85 -7.86
C THR A 79 -1.04 -8.69 -8.25
N LEU A 80 -0.25 -8.13 -7.35
CA LEU A 80 1.18 -7.92 -7.57
C LEU A 80 1.94 -7.88 -6.24
N LYS A 81 3.25 -7.92 -6.31
CA LYS A 81 4.09 -7.68 -5.12
C LYS A 81 3.97 -6.23 -4.69
N ARG A 82 3.82 -5.99 -3.39
CA ARG A 82 3.82 -4.63 -2.83
C ARG A 82 5.07 -3.85 -3.24
N SER A 83 6.23 -4.52 -3.31
CA SER A 83 7.48 -3.90 -3.75
C SER A 83 7.42 -3.37 -5.19
N SER A 84 6.75 -4.09 -6.10
CA SER A 84 6.56 -3.65 -7.49
C SER A 84 5.69 -2.39 -7.55
N LEU A 85 4.60 -2.34 -6.79
CA LEU A 85 3.79 -1.13 -6.71
C LEU A 85 4.56 0.06 -6.14
N ILE A 86 5.34 -0.13 -5.07
CA ILE A 86 6.15 0.95 -4.50
C ILE A 86 7.21 1.44 -5.49
N LYS A 87 7.87 0.54 -6.20
CA LYS A 87 8.83 0.92 -7.24
C LYS A 87 8.16 1.74 -8.34
N PHE A 88 7.00 1.29 -8.79
CA PHE A 88 6.19 2.00 -9.78
C PHE A 88 5.82 3.40 -9.29
N LEU A 89 5.23 3.53 -8.11
CA LEU A 89 4.82 4.83 -7.55
C LEU A 89 6.00 5.78 -7.31
N LYS A 90 7.20 5.24 -7.15
CA LYS A 90 8.41 6.02 -6.89
C LYS A 90 9.14 6.40 -8.17
N LYS A 91 8.84 5.82 -9.33
CA LYS A 91 9.64 5.95 -10.56
C LYS A 91 9.85 7.42 -10.99
N ASP A 92 8.80 8.24 -10.84
CA ASP A 92 8.77 9.63 -11.28
C ASP A 92 8.98 10.64 -10.13
N ILE A 93 9.30 10.16 -8.91
CA ILE A 93 9.59 11.02 -7.77
C ILE A 93 11.08 11.32 -7.74
N GLU A 94 11.44 12.60 -7.85
CA GLU A 94 12.82 13.06 -7.75
C GLU A 94 13.42 12.68 -6.40
N HIS A 95 14.71 12.39 -6.40
CA HIS A 95 15.41 11.84 -5.23
C HIS A 95 15.35 12.75 -4.00
N ASP A 96 15.32 14.05 -4.21
CA ASP A 96 15.33 15.05 -3.15
C ASP A 96 13.92 15.36 -2.58
N VAL A 97 12.86 14.89 -3.21
CA VAL A 97 11.48 15.03 -2.70
C VAL A 97 11.25 14.20 -1.44
N ILE A 98 11.90 13.03 -1.34
CA ILE A 98 11.76 12.13 -0.19
C ILE A 98 12.88 12.40 0.83
N LYS A 99 12.49 12.92 1.99
CA LYS A 99 13.39 13.22 3.11
C LYS A 99 13.31 12.08 4.14
N PHE A 100 14.36 11.28 4.21
CA PHE A 100 14.46 10.16 5.15
C PHE A 100 14.91 10.62 6.55
N THR A 101 14.74 9.74 7.54
CA THR A 101 15.11 9.99 8.94
C THR A 101 14.45 11.22 9.55
N HIS A 102 13.20 11.49 9.16
CA HIS A 102 12.40 12.58 9.69
C HIS A 102 11.24 12.04 10.54
N ASN A 103 11.46 11.95 11.84
CA ASN A 103 10.44 11.53 12.80
C ASN A 103 9.72 12.76 13.36
N ILE A 104 8.43 12.87 13.11
CA ILE A 104 7.62 14.00 13.56
C ILE A 104 7.48 13.95 15.09
N SER A 105 7.71 15.09 15.76
CA SER A 105 7.58 15.26 17.20
C SER A 105 6.44 16.18 17.60
N LYS A 106 6.12 17.20 16.79
CA LYS A 106 5.01 18.15 17.04
C LYS A 106 4.40 18.62 15.72
N ILE A 107 3.10 18.86 15.74
CA ILE A 107 2.37 19.55 14.67
C ILE A 107 1.60 20.70 15.33
N ASP A 108 1.80 21.90 14.81
CA ASP A 108 1.18 23.13 15.30
C ASP A 108 0.33 23.73 14.20
N GLN A 109 -0.95 23.98 14.47
CA GLN A 109 -1.95 24.48 13.52
C GLN A 109 -2.56 25.81 13.97
N GLU A 110 -1.95 26.51 14.94
CA GLU A 110 -2.49 27.75 15.50
C GLU A 110 -2.25 28.97 14.59
N SER A 111 -1.41 28.82 13.55
CA SER A 111 -1.11 29.85 12.56
C SER A 111 -1.77 29.59 11.21
N GLU A 112 -1.68 30.54 10.27
CA GLU A 112 -2.14 30.36 8.89
C GLU A 112 -1.42 29.20 8.17
N LYS A 113 -0.22 28.85 8.64
CA LYS A 113 0.57 27.72 8.15
C LYS A 113 0.70 26.64 9.21
N ILE A 114 0.84 25.41 8.73
CA ILE A 114 1.09 24.26 9.61
C ILE A 114 2.59 24.16 9.88
N LYS A 115 2.97 24.29 11.14
CA LYS A 115 4.36 24.10 11.56
C LYS A 115 4.57 22.66 12.02
N ILE A 116 5.60 22.02 11.48
CA ILE A 116 5.97 20.62 11.77
C ILE A 116 7.36 20.61 12.38
N SER A 117 7.47 20.06 13.60
CA SER A 117 8.76 19.84 14.26
C SER A 117 9.16 18.37 14.16
N PHE A 118 10.43 18.13 13.92
CA PHE A 118 11.02 16.81 13.84
C PHE A 118 12.02 16.58 14.98
N GLU A 119 12.21 15.31 15.35
CA GLU A 119 13.28 14.93 16.25
C GLU A 119 14.64 15.20 15.59
N LYS A 120 15.48 16.06 16.21
CA LYS A 120 16.87 16.33 15.75
C LYS A 120 16.99 16.86 14.31
N LYS A 121 15.94 17.47 13.77
CA LYS A 121 15.93 18.12 12.45
C LYS A 121 15.31 19.51 12.55
N LYS A 122 15.51 20.34 11.53
CA LYS A 122 14.89 21.67 11.47
C LYS A 122 13.38 21.56 11.31
N ASP A 123 12.66 22.46 11.96
CA ASP A 123 11.25 22.66 11.75
C ASP A 123 10.99 23.11 10.32
N ILE A 124 9.80 22.82 9.83
CA ILE A 124 9.29 23.28 8.54
C ILE A 124 7.90 23.88 8.69
N GLU A 125 7.49 24.65 7.70
CA GLU A 125 6.14 25.14 7.55
C GLU A 125 5.58 24.70 6.20
N CYS A 126 4.26 24.42 6.16
CA CYS A 126 3.55 24.06 4.95
C CYS A 126 2.12 24.58 4.98
N ASP A 127 1.50 24.69 3.80
CA ASP A 127 0.09 25.09 3.64
C ASP A 127 -0.84 23.88 3.86
N TYR A 128 -0.40 22.67 3.48
CA TYR A 128 -1.16 21.42 3.57
C TYR A 128 -0.29 20.31 4.10
N LEU A 129 -0.86 19.46 4.96
CA LEU A 129 -0.22 18.27 5.51
C LEU A 129 -1.09 17.03 5.27
N VAL A 130 -0.54 16.03 4.57
CA VAL A 130 -1.14 14.71 4.42
C VAL A 130 -0.43 13.72 5.33
N ILE A 131 -1.15 13.15 6.30
CA ILE A 131 -0.62 12.18 7.26
C ILE A 131 -0.92 10.77 6.75
N SER A 132 0.14 10.00 6.43
CA SER A 132 0.06 8.63 5.90
C SER A 132 0.98 7.66 6.65
N ASP A 133 1.17 7.86 7.96
CA ASP A 133 2.10 7.11 8.80
C ASP A 133 1.52 5.79 9.38
N GLY A 134 0.39 5.34 8.83
CA GLY A 134 -0.16 3.99 9.01
C GLY A 134 -0.99 3.81 10.28
N VAL A 135 -1.34 2.54 10.58
CA VAL A 135 -2.26 2.19 11.66
C VAL A 135 -1.72 2.56 13.05
N PHE A 136 -0.41 2.53 13.23
CA PHE A 136 0.28 2.94 14.47
C PHE A 136 0.73 4.41 14.44
N SER A 137 0.01 5.23 13.68
CA SER A 137 0.29 6.65 13.50
C SER A 137 0.48 7.36 14.84
N LYS A 138 1.65 7.98 15.01
CA LYS A 138 1.91 8.90 16.11
C LYS A 138 1.37 10.30 15.78
N SER A 139 1.46 10.70 14.53
CA SER A 139 1.04 12.02 14.04
C SER A 139 -0.45 12.24 14.20
N LYS A 140 -1.27 11.19 14.14
CA LYS A 140 -2.70 11.26 14.41
C LYS A 140 -3.01 11.85 15.81
N SER A 141 -2.24 11.46 16.81
CA SER A 141 -2.41 11.98 18.18
C SER A 141 -1.89 13.41 18.36
N LEU A 142 -1.05 13.89 17.43
CA LEU A 142 -0.54 15.27 17.44
C LEU A 142 -1.53 16.26 16.81
N VAL A 143 -2.40 15.79 15.94
CA VAL A 143 -3.43 16.60 15.25
C VAL A 143 -4.77 16.53 15.95
N SER A 144 -5.09 15.38 16.52
CA SER A 144 -6.38 15.15 17.20
C SER A 144 -6.17 15.10 18.70
N ASN A 145 -6.98 15.86 19.47
CA ASN A 145 -7.00 15.77 20.94
C ASN A 145 -7.45 14.39 21.45
N ASN A 146 -7.90 13.52 20.56
CA ASN A 146 -8.32 12.16 20.89
C ASN A 146 -7.15 11.18 20.73
N LYS A 147 -6.68 10.62 21.85
CA LYS A 147 -5.70 9.52 21.86
C LYS A 147 -6.34 8.20 21.39
N VAL A 148 -6.66 8.12 20.10
CA VAL A 148 -7.19 6.89 19.50
C VAL A 148 -6.05 5.90 19.33
N LYS A 149 -6.13 4.78 20.05
CA LYS A 149 -5.19 3.66 19.88
C LYS A 149 -5.80 2.60 18.97
N PRO A 150 -5.00 1.91 18.14
CA PRO A 150 -5.46 0.74 17.41
C PRO A 150 -6.02 -0.29 18.39
N LYS A 151 -7.19 -0.85 18.07
CA LYS A 151 -7.80 -1.94 18.84
C LYS A 151 -7.53 -3.25 18.12
N TYR A 152 -7.06 -4.25 18.86
CA TYR A 152 -6.92 -5.60 18.33
C TYR A 152 -8.32 -6.23 18.17
N ASP A 153 -8.62 -6.70 16.97
CA ASP A 153 -9.93 -7.24 16.59
C ASP A 153 -9.97 -8.78 16.64
N ASN A 154 -9.09 -9.39 17.42
CA ASN A 154 -8.96 -10.85 17.56
C ASN A 154 -8.74 -11.61 16.23
N SER A 155 -8.25 -10.90 15.21
CA SER A 155 -7.94 -11.45 13.90
C SER A 155 -6.45 -11.39 13.63
N LEU A 156 -5.88 -12.48 13.10
CA LEU A 156 -4.49 -12.58 12.71
C LEU A 156 -4.38 -13.03 11.25
N ALA A 157 -3.63 -12.29 10.44
CA ALA A 157 -3.27 -12.72 9.10
C ALA A 157 -1.81 -13.19 9.08
N ILE A 158 -1.60 -14.48 8.82
CA ILE A 158 -0.27 -15.04 8.57
C ILE A 158 -0.01 -14.95 7.08
N ARG A 159 1.13 -14.37 6.71
CA ARG A 159 1.52 -14.20 5.31
C ARG A 159 2.88 -14.81 5.07
N GLY A 160 3.05 -15.42 3.89
CA GLY A 160 4.31 -16.00 3.46
C GLY A 160 4.48 -15.90 1.95
N ILE A 161 5.69 -16.15 1.49
CA ILE A 161 6.03 -16.27 0.07
C ILE A 161 6.64 -17.64 -0.12
N ILE A 162 6.16 -18.36 -1.11
CA ILE A 162 6.70 -19.66 -1.52
C ILE A 162 7.09 -19.60 -2.99
N SER A 163 8.22 -20.25 -3.34
CA SER A 163 8.59 -20.42 -4.75
C SER A 163 7.58 -21.34 -5.44
N LYS A 164 7.28 -21.00 -6.71
CA LYS A 164 6.41 -21.83 -7.55
C LYS A 164 6.89 -23.29 -7.63
N ASP A 165 8.19 -23.53 -7.62
CA ASP A 165 8.79 -24.85 -7.71
C ASP A 165 8.52 -25.71 -6.46
N ASN A 166 8.20 -25.08 -5.34
CA ASN A 166 7.90 -25.73 -4.06
C ASN A 166 6.38 -25.88 -3.83
N ILE A 167 5.54 -25.46 -4.77
CA ILE A 167 4.09 -25.60 -4.66
C ILE A 167 3.68 -26.93 -5.29
N PRO A 168 3.00 -27.83 -4.57
CA PRO A 168 2.36 -28.99 -5.17
C PRO A 168 1.33 -28.50 -6.20
N LYS A 169 0.94 -29.34 -7.15
CA LYS A 169 0.07 -29.04 -8.31
C LYS A 169 -1.24 -28.33 -7.94
N ILE A 170 -1.13 -27.09 -7.48
CA ILE A 170 -2.26 -26.22 -7.16
C ILE A 170 -2.53 -25.35 -8.40
N ASN A 171 -3.79 -25.13 -8.71
CA ASN A 171 -4.17 -24.16 -9.74
C ASN A 171 -3.85 -22.75 -9.24
N ILE A 172 -2.77 -22.17 -9.76
CA ILE A 172 -2.31 -20.83 -9.41
C ILE A 172 -2.96 -19.72 -10.26
N ARG A 173 -3.96 -20.05 -11.09
CA ARG A 173 -4.64 -19.06 -11.94
C ARG A 173 -5.69 -18.24 -11.18
N ASN A 174 -6.07 -18.69 -10.00
CA ASN A 174 -7.08 -18.05 -9.15
C ASN A 174 -6.48 -17.62 -7.82
N ILE A 175 -7.19 -16.75 -7.11
CA ILE A 175 -6.95 -16.48 -5.70
C ILE A 175 -7.61 -17.60 -4.90
N SER A 176 -6.89 -18.25 -4.01
CA SER A 176 -7.41 -19.29 -3.14
C SER A 176 -7.44 -18.80 -1.69
N LEU A 177 -8.59 -18.88 -1.05
CA LEU A 177 -8.83 -18.57 0.36
C LEU A 177 -9.20 -19.85 1.11
N PHE A 178 -8.57 -20.08 2.26
CA PHE A 178 -8.75 -21.28 3.09
C PHE A 178 -9.28 -20.93 4.47
#